data_378155d952a0cba13656740fd7886994
#
_entry.id   378155d952a0cba13656740fd7886994
#
_cell.length_a   1.000
_cell.length_b   1.000
_cell.length_c   1.000
_cell.angle_alpha   90.00
_cell.angle_beta   90.00
_cell.angle_gamma   90.00
#
_symmetry.space_group_name_H-M   'P 1'
#
loop_
_entity.id
_entity.type
_entity.pdbx_description
1 polymer ?
#
loop_
_entity_poly.entity_id
_entity_poly.type
_entity_poly.pdbx_seq_one_letter_code
_entity_poly.pdbx_strand_id
1 'polypeptide(L)'
;GPDQKIHVSAGRLLGWRMNLDHVNPVGTVQLTSAGGQYTVVPGGRSVTLPTIFAHRDVGNTECPGNAGYAALAEIRDLASRFNRPPDLVDSLRGGAIFARWEAMGGKDGPLGAPTSPEAAGEGNARYATFEHAAAYWPPARYAQPLGGAIYEAWASLGYERSALGLPTSAEIHEPEWIVQNFQHGTLNFDRQTHNILRVIDGVTLVMPPNRNPMVS
;
A
#
# COMPACT_ATOMS: atom_id res chain seq x y z
N GLY A 1 -27.19 -4.55 14.85
CA GLY A 1 -26.90 -5.28 16.11
C GLY A 1 -25.44 -5.72 16.17
N PRO A 2 -24.96 -6.26 17.30
CA PRO A 2 -23.57 -6.72 17.44
C PRO A 2 -23.22 -7.81 16.43
N ASP A 3 -24.14 -8.73 16.10
CA ASP A 3 -23.94 -9.81 15.14
C ASP A 3 -23.60 -9.29 13.73
N GLN A 4 -24.28 -8.26 13.27
CA GLN A 4 -24.02 -7.67 11.95
C GLN A 4 -22.61 -7.07 11.87
N LYS A 5 -22.11 -6.46 12.95
CA LYS A 5 -20.74 -5.93 13.00
C LYS A 5 -19.70 -7.05 12.89
N ILE A 6 -19.97 -8.20 13.51
CA ILE A 6 -19.11 -9.38 13.45
C ILE A 6 -19.07 -9.92 12.02
N HIS A 7 -20.22 -10.07 11.36
CA HIS A 7 -20.31 -10.54 9.97
C HIS A 7 -19.56 -9.62 9.01
N VAL A 8 -19.74 -8.30 9.14
CA VAL A 8 -19.02 -7.32 8.32
C VAL A 8 -17.51 -7.39 8.54
N SER A 9 -17.06 -7.54 9.79
CA SER A 9 -15.63 -7.66 10.10
C SER A 9 -15.04 -8.95 9.54
N ALA A 10 -15.75 -10.07 9.68
CA ALA A 10 -15.35 -11.36 9.11
C ALA A 10 -15.30 -11.29 7.57
N GLY A 11 -16.32 -10.73 6.94
CA GLY A 11 -16.36 -10.54 5.48
C GLY A 11 -15.22 -9.67 4.98
N ARG A 12 -14.89 -8.56 5.65
CA ARG A 12 -13.76 -7.69 5.30
C ARG A 12 -12.42 -8.44 5.38
N LEU A 13 -12.18 -9.14 6.49
CA LEU A 13 -10.93 -9.86 6.70
C LEU A 13 -10.76 -10.98 5.66
N LEU A 14 -11.80 -11.80 5.47
CA LEU A 14 -11.76 -12.89 4.51
C LEU A 14 -11.65 -12.39 3.07
N GLY A 15 -12.42 -11.37 2.69
CA GLY A 15 -12.35 -10.77 1.35
C GLY A 15 -10.96 -10.23 1.04
N TRP A 16 -10.40 -9.44 1.95
CA TRP A 16 -9.04 -8.94 1.82
C TRP A 16 -8.01 -10.08 1.70
N ARG A 17 -8.06 -11.06 2.60
CA ARG A 17 -7.08 -12.16 2.61
C ARG A 17 -7.17 -13.01 1.35
N MET A 18 -8.38 -13.34 0.92
CA MET A 18 -8.61 -14.15 -0.28
C MET A 18 -8.25 -13.42 -1.57
N ASN A 19 -8.36 -12.08 -1.59
CA ASN A 19 -7.89 -11.29 -2.73
C ASN A 19 -6.38 -11.42 -2.95
N LEU A 20 -5.59 -11.49 -1.88
CA LEU A 20 -4.12 -11.65 -1.99
C LEU A 20 -3.72 -12.96 -2.67
N ASP A 21 -4.54 -14.00 -2.52
CA ASP A 21 -4.30 -15.32 -3.11
C ASP A 21 -5.14 -15.55 -4.39
N HIS A 22 -5.83 -14.51 -4.89
CA HIS A 22 -6.73 -14.57 -6.05
C HIS A 22 -7.84 -15.62 -5.91
N VAL A 23 -8.33 -15.85 -4.69
CA VAL A 23 -9.38 -16.81 -4.38
C VAL A 23 -10.74 -16.14 -4.37
N ASN A 24 -11.71 -16.71 -5.11
CA ASN A 24 -13.08 -16.20 -5.15
C ASN A 24 -13.87 -16.63 -3.90
N PRO A 25 -14.34 -15.69 -3.04
CA PRO A 25 -15.07 -16.00 -1.81
C PRO A 25 -16.41 -16.73 -2.01
N VAL A 26 -17.04 -16.54 -3.17
CA VAL A 26 -18.32 -17.19 -3.52
C VAL A 26 -18.12 -18.38 -4.45
N GLY A 27 -16.88 -18.80 -4.68
CA GLY A 27 -16.52 -19.98 -5.45
C GLY A 27 -16.64 -21.27 -4.65
N THR A 28 -16.14 -22.34 -5.26
CA THR A 28 -16.03 -23.66 -4.64
C THR A 28 -14.59 -24.15 -4.69
N VAL A 29 -14.25 -25.05 -3.77
CA VAL A 29 -12.98 -25.75 -3.71
C VAL A 29 -13.19 -27.23 -3.59
N GLN A 30 -12.38 -28.03 -4.27
CA GLN A 30 -12.34 -29.46 -4.11
C GLN A 30 -11.23 -29.82 -3.12
N LEU A 31 -11.59 -30.52 -2.05
CA LEU A 31 -10.66 -30.98 -1.02
C LEU A 31 -10.68 -32.51 -0.97
N THR A 32 -9.50 -33.12 -0.87
CA THR A 32 -9.37 -34.56 -0.63
C THR A 32 -9.07 -34.79 0.83
N SER A 33 -9.91 -35.57 1.50
CA SER A 33 -9.74 -35.90 2.92
C SER A 33 -8.54 -36.81 3.13
N ALA A 34 -7.69 -36.46 4.11
CA ALA A 34 -6.65 -37.37 4.61
C ALA A 34 -7.21 -38.47 5.54
N GLY A 35 -8.47 -38.37 5.92
CA GLY A 35 -9.09 -39.24 6.92
C GLY A 35 -8.79 -38.80 8.35
N GLY A 36 -9.33 -39.55 9.30
CA GLY A 36 -9.16 -39.32 10.73
C GLY A 36 -10.46 -39.58 11.50
N GLN A 37 -10.35 -39.77 12.82
CA GLN A 37 -11.51 -40.17 13.65
C GLN A 37 -12.57 -39.07 13.79
N TYR A 38 -12.19 -37.82 13.54
CA TYR A 38 -13.09 -36.65 13.68
C TYR A 38 -13.53 -36.06 12.35
N THR A 39 -13.18 -36.68 11.21
CA THR A 39 -13.65 -36.23 9.89
C THR A 39 -14.91 -36.94 9.46
N VAL A 40 -15.85 -36.18 8.85
CA VAL A 40 -17.06 -36.77 8.24
C VAL A 40 -16.81 -37.24 6.81
N VAL A 41 -15.69 -36.84 6.19
CA VAL A 41 -15.28 -37.24 4.84
C VAL A 41 -14.25 -38.35 4.95
N PRO A 42 -14.51 -39.58 4.48
CA PRO A 42 -13.55 -40.67 4.54
C PRO A 42 -12.23 -40.36 3.85
N GLY A 43 -11.14 -40.91 4.36
CA GLY A 43 -9.79 -40.74 3.76
C GLY A 43 -9.76 -41.15 2.29
N GLY A 44 -9.06 -40.38 1.47
CA GLY A 44 -8.98 -40.55 0.02
C GLY A 44 -10.20 -40.06 -0.78
N ARG A 45 -11.28 -39.65 -0.11
CA ARG A 45 -12.49 -39.12 -0.78
C ARG A 45 -12.37 -37.60 -0.94
N SER A 46 -12.78 -37.13 -2.11
CA SER A 46 -12.87 -35.70 -2.41
C SER A 46 -14.29 -35.20 -2.17
N VAL A 47 -14.40 -33.98 -1.67
CA VAL A 47 -15.63 -33.23 -1.46
C VAL A 47 -15.49 -31.84 -2.07
N THR A 48 -16.53 -31.35 -2.71
CA THR A 48 -16.60 -29.99 -3.21
C THR A 48 -17.37 -29.14 -2.21
N LEU A 49 -16.72 -28.11 -1.72
CA LEU A 49 -17.24 -27.18 -0.71
C LEU A 49 -17.22 -25.74 -1.23
N PRO A 50 -18.06 -24.84 -0.70
CA PRO A 50 -17.83 -23.41 -0.88
C PRO A 50 -16.41 -23.02 -0.44
N THR A 51 -15.81 -22.01 -1.03
CA THR A 51 -14.46 -21.55 -0.67
C THR A 51 -14.36 -21.11 0.80
N ILE A 52 -15.43 -20.52 1.33
CA ILE A 52 -15.60 -20.25 2.77
C ILE A 52 -16.60 -21.29 3.31
N PHE A 53 -16.13 -22.25 4.07
CA PHE A 53 -16.92 -23.33 4.65
C PHE A 53 -16.67 -23.44 6.17
N ALA A 54 -17.49 -24.21 6.85
CA ALA A 54 -17.40 -24.39 8.29
C ALA A 54 -16.70 -25.69 8.67
N HIS A 55 -16.23 -25.75 9.89
CA HIS A 55 -15.61 -26.97 10.44
C HIS A 55 -16.58 -28.18 10.39
N ARG A 56 -17.90 -27.98 10.61
CA ARG A 56 -18.90 -29.06 10.52
C ARG A 56 -19.09 -29.64 9.12
N ASP A 57 -18.65 -28.94 8.07
CA ASP A 57 -18.75 -29.45 6.69
C ASP A 57 -17.74 -30.58 6.42
N VAL A 58 -16.69 -30.67 7.23
CA VAL A 58 -15.59 -31.63 7.09
C VAL A 58 -15.30 -32.42 8.38
N GLY A 59 -15.72 -31.90 9.51
CA GLY A 59 -15.46 -32.47 10.83
C GLY A 59 -16.75 -32.85 11.59
N ASN A 60 -16.65 -33.86 12.42
CA ASN A 60 -17.74 -34.29 13.33
C ASN A 60 -17.84 -33.32 14.51
N THR A 61 -18.45 -32.17 14.31
CA THR A 61 -18.54 -31.06 15.27
C THR A 61 -19.75 -30.17 15.01
N GLU A 62 -20.24 -29.49 16.00
CA GLU A 62 -21.29 -28.46 15.88
C GLU A 62 -20.74 -27.07 15.50
N CYS A 63 -19.41 -26.92 15.41
CA CYS A 63 -18.77 -25.62 15.10
C CYS A 63 -19.15 -25.14 13.67
N PRO A 64 -19.52 -23.87 13.50
CA PRO A 64 -19.52 -22.72 14.43
C PRO A 64 -20.83 -22.50 15.19
N GLY A 65 -21.64 -23.51 15.37
CA GLY A 65 -23.00 -23.41 15.90
C GLY A 65 -24.00 -23.04 14.80
N ASN A 66 -25.30 -23.22 15.08
CA ASN A 66 -26.34 -23.04 14.06
C ASN A 66 -26.44 -21.59 13.57
N ALA A 67 -26.31 -20.61 14.46
CA ALA A 67 -26.34 -19.19 14.11
C ALA A 67 -25.14 -18.80 13.22
N GLY A 68 -23.92 -19.22 13.60
CA GLY A 68 -22.72 -18.98 12.81
C GLY A 68 -22.75 -19.67 11.45
N TYR A 69 -23.29 -20.88 11.38
CA TYR A 69 -23.45 -21.60 10.12
C TYR A 69 -24.45 -20.92 9.19
N ALA A 70 -25.58 -20.46 9.71
CA ALA A 70 -26.57 -19.70 8.95
C ALA A 70 -26.02 -18.38 8.40
N ALA A 71 -25.07 -17.74 9.10
CA ALA A 71 -24.44 -16.51 8.68
C ALA A 71 -23.42 -16.67 7.52
N LEU A 72 -22.98 -17.89 7.20
CA LEU A 72 -21.93 -18.11 6.19
C LEU A 72 -22.29 -17.58 4.80
N ALA A 73 -23.55 -17.63 4.41
CA ALA A 73 -24.00 -17.08 3.13
C ALA A 73 -23.81 -15.56 3.06
N GLU A 74 -24.20 -14.85 4.12
CA GLU A 74 -23.98 -13.41 4.26
C GLU A 74 -22.48 -13.07 4.32
N ILE A 75 -21.70 -13.85 5.07
CA ILE A 75 -20.24 -13.65 5.17
C ILE A 75 -19.55 -13.84 3.82
N ARG A 76 -19.96 -14.82 3.00
CA ARG A 76 -19.46 -14.99 1.62
C ARG A 76 -19.79 -13.82 0.72
N ASP A 77 -21.02 -13.31 0.77
CA ASP A 77 -21.44 -12.14 0.02
C ASP A 77 -20.65 -10.89 0.45
N LEU A 78 -20.52 -10.67 1.75
CA LEU A 78 -19.67 -9.59 2.27
C LEU A 78 -18.21 -9.75 1.84
N ALA A 79 -17.64 -10.96 1.94
CA ALA A 79 -16.26 -11.21 1.50
C ALA A 79 -16.09 -10.93 0.00
N SER A 80 -17.05 -11.26 -0.84
CA SER A 80 -16.97 -10.96 -2.29
C SER A 80 -16.92 -9.45 -2.57
N ARG A 81 -17.59 -8.63 -1.78
CA ARG A 81 -17.55 -7.16 -1.91
C ARG A 81 -16.20 -6.57 -1.53
N PHE A 82 -15.46 -7.23 -0.64
CA PHE A 82 -14.12 -6.83 -0.18
C PHE A 82 -12.98 -7.61 -0.86
N ASN A 83 -13.31 -8.54 -1.77
CA ASN A 83 -12.35 -9.29 -2.60
C ASN A 83 -11.94 -8.44 -3.82
N ARG A 84 -11.24 -7.36 -3.52
CA ARG A 84 -10.72 -6.43 -4.52
C ARG A 84 -9.43 -5.81 -3.98
N PRO A 85 -8.54 -5.31 -4.85
CA PRO A 85 -7.41 -4.52 -4.41
C PRO A 85 -7.89 -3.41 -3.47
N PRO A 86 -7.12 -3.07 -2.43
CA PRO A 86 -7.47 -1.95 -1.56
C PRO A 86 -7.64 -0.69 -2.41
N ASP A 87 -8.68 0.09 -2.13
CA ASP A 87 -8.79 1.43 -2.68
C ASP A 87 -7.67 2.27 -2.06
N LEU A 88 -6.65 2.56 -2.85
CA LEU A 88 -5.45 3.25 -2.39
C LEU A 88 -5.78 4.68 -1.94
N VAL A 89 -6.76 5.34 -2.56
CA VAL A 89 -7.22 6.66 -2.13
C VAL A 89 -7.85 6.57 -0.74
N ASP A 90 -8.73 5.58 -0.54
CA ASP A 90 -9.36 5.37 0.78
C ASP A 90 -8.34 4.95 1.84
N SER A 91 -7.29 4.22 1.47
CA SER A 91 -6.24 3.80 2.40
C SER A 91 -5.41 4.97 2.94
N LEU A 92 -5.30 6.05 2.18
CA LEU A 92 -4.59 7.28 2.56
C LEU A 92 -5.49 8.27 3.32
N ARG A 93 -6.82 8.11 3.23
CA ARG A 93 -7.81 9.07 3.73
C ARG A 93 -7.63 9.38 5.22
N GLY A 94 -7.66 10.68 5.55
CA GLY A 94 -7.48 11.17 6.91
C GLY A 94 -6.01 11.35 7.35
N GLY A 95 -5.04 10.94 6.52
CA GLY A 95 -3.61 11.16 6.78
C GLY A 95 -3.09 12.49 6.22
N ALA A 96 -1.90 12.89 6.69
CA ALA A 96 -1.23 14.11 6.22
C ALA A 96 -0.82 14.04 4.74
N ILE A 97 -0.45 12.85 4.26
CA ILE A 97 -0.13 12.59 2.86
C ILE A 97 -1.38 12.78 2.00
N PHE A 98 -2.53 12.25 2.43
CA PHE A 98 -3.80 12.45 1.73
C PHE A 98 -4.17 13.93 1.63
N ALA A 99 -4.12 14.66 2.75
CA ALA A 99 -4.45 16.07 2.78
C ALA A 99 -3.55 16.89 1.82
N ARG A 100 -2.27 16.57 1.76
CA ARG A 100 -1.34 17.22 0.83
C ARG A 100 -1.63 16.88 -0.63
N TRP A 101 -1.86 15.61 -0.94
CA TRP A 101 -2.23 15.14 -2.28
C TRP A 101 -3.52 15.78 -2.77
N GLU A 102 -4.55 15.84 -1.93
CA GLU A 102 -5.83 16.46 -2.26
C GLU A 102 -5.68 17.97 -2.52
N ALA A 103 -4.90 18.68 -1.67
CA ALA A 103 -4.59 20.10 -1.85
C ALA A 103 -3.80 20.41 -3.14
N MET A 104 -3.10 19.41 -3.70
CA MET A 104 -2.37 19.52 -4.96
C MET A 104 -3.19 19.12 -6.20
N GLY A 105 -4.48 18.84 -6.03
CA GLY A 105 -5.40 18.49 -7.15
C GLY A 105 -5.72 17.00 -7.24
N GLY A 106 -5.34 16.19 -6.26
CA GLY A 106 -5.66 14.76 -6.21
C GLY A 106 -5.05 14.00 -7.39
N LYS A 107 -5.82 13.05 -7.95
CA LYS A 107 -5.37 12.21 -9.08
C LYS A 107 -5.07 12.99 -10.36
N ASP A 108 -5.65 14.17 -10.52
CA ASP A 108 -5.45 15.05 -11.68
C ASP A 108 -4.34 16.09 -11.44
N GLY A 109 -3.75 16.07 -10.23
CA GLY A 109 -2.64 16.93 -9.84
C GLY A 109 -1.26 16.35 -10.22
N PRO A 110 -0.17 17.05 -9.86
CA PRO A 110 1.19 16.69 -10.28
C PRO A 110 1.70 15.35 -9.70
N LEU A 111 1.10 14.82 -8.65
CA LEU A 111 1.47 13.52 -8.10
C LEU A 111 0.82 12.35 -8.87
N GLY A 112 -0.35 12.56 -9.49
CA GLY A 112 -1.15 11.49 -10.09
C GLY A 112 -1.91 10.65 -9.05
N ALA A 113 -2.42 9.50 -9.46
CA ALA A 113 -3.12 8.58 -8.56
C ALA A 113 -2.13 7.85 -7.62
N PRO A 114 -2.54 7.48 -6.40
CA PRO A 114 -1.69 6.70 -5.51
C PRO A 114 -1.42 5.30 -6.07
N THR A 115 -0.17 4.84 -5.96
CA THR A 115 0.29 3.51 -6.39
C THR A 115 0.65 2.60 -5.22
N SER A 116 0.72 3.15 -4.00
CA SER A 116 0.90 2.37 -2.77
C SER A 116 0.00 2.88 -1.64
N PRO A 117 -0.32 2.04 -0.64
CA PRO A 117 -0.81 2.54 0.63
C PRO A 117 0.29 3.32 1.35
N GLU A 118 -0.08 4.02 2.44
CA GLU A 118 0.89 4.66 3.32
C GLU A 118 1.73 3.62 4.06
N ALA A 119 3.05 3.75 3.98
CA ALA A 119 4.04 2.87 4.61
C ALA A 119 4.90 3.62 5.63
N ALA A 120 5.53 2.87 6.53
CA ALA A 120 6.48 3.41 7.48
C ALA A 120 7.85 3.65 6.80
N GLY A 121 8.43 4.83 7.06
CA GLY A 121 9.80 5.18 6.74
C GLY A 121 10.68 5.28 7.99
N GLU A 122 11.90 5.75 7.86
CA GLU A 122 12.81 5.95 8.98
C GLU A 122 12.35 7.09 9.92
N GLY A 123 12.72 6.98 11.18
CA GLY A 123 12.48 8.05 12.17
C GLY A 123 11.01 8.39 12.38
N ASN A 124 10.11 7.40 12.33
CA ASN A 124 8.65 7.56 12.39
C ASN A 124 8.05 8.36 11.22
N ALA A 125 8.79 8.56 10.14
CA ALA A 125 8.23 9.12 8.91
C ALA A 125 7.25 8.14 8.27
N ARG A 126 6.35 8.68 7.46
CA ARG A 126 5.43 7.90 6.61
C ARG A 126 5.62 8.34 5.17
N TYR A 127 5.35 7.44 4.23
CA TYR A 127 5.38 7.77 2.81
C TYR A 127 4.33 6.99 2.02
N ALA A 128 4.00 7.51 0.85
CA ALA A 128 3.24 6.81 -0.18
C ALA A 128 3.79 7.18 -1.55
N THR A 129 3.69 6.24 -2.49
CA THR A 129 4.05 6.46 -3.89
C THR A 129 2.82 6.76 -4.73
N PHE A 130 3.03 7.54 -5.78
CA PHE A 130 2.04 7.99 -6.76
C PHE A 130 2.56 7.75 -8.18
N GLU A 131 1.74 7.94 -9.19
CA GLU A 131 2.11 7.68 -10.60
C GLU A 131 3.34 8.47 -11.05
N HIS A 132 3.52 9.71 -10.56
CA HIS A 132 4.56 10.61 -11.03
C HIS A 132 5.54 11.03 -9.94
N ALA A 133 5.32 10.64 -8.68
CA ALA A 133 6.08 11.14 -7.54
C ALA A 133 5.91 10.24 -6.29
N ALA A 134 6.54 10.66 -5.20
CA ALA A 134 6.25 10.17 -3.86
C ALA A 134 5.94 11.34 -2.93
N ALA A 135 5.24 11.07 -1.83
CA ALA A 135 5.05 12.01 -0.75
C ALA A 135 5.56 11.42 0.56
N TYR A 136 6.42 12.17 1.23
CA TYR A 136 6.98 11.81 2.54
C TYR A 136 6.44 12.74 3.62
N TRP A 137 6.00 12.18 4.71
CA TRP A 137 5.57 12.91 5.89
C TRP A 137 6.54 12.67 7.05
N PRO A 138 7.54 13.56 7.25
CA PRO A 138 8.37 13.54 8.44
C PRO A 138 7.56 13.94 9.66
N PRO A 139 7.85 13.39 10.87
CA PRO A 139 7.18 13.82 12.11
C PRO A 139 7.27 15.33 12.32
N ALA A 140 6.19 15.93 12.80
CA ALA A 140 6.05 17.37 13.09
C ALA A 140 6.22 18.31 11.87
N ARG A 141 6.09 17.82 10.64
CA ARG A 141 6.14 18.61 9.41
C ARG A 141 4.95 18.29 8.51
N TYR A 142 4.76 19.11 7.47
CA TYR A 142 3.81 18.79 6.40
C TYR A 142 4.36 17.68 5.50
N ALA A 143 3.48 16.94 4.84
CA ALA A 143 3.88 15.98 3.83
C ALA A 143 4.57 16.69 2.65
N GLN A 144 5.74 16.19 2.27
CA GLN A 144 6.60 16.76 1.25
C GLN A 144 6.53 15.92 -0.02
N PRO A 145 6.04 16.47 -1.13
CA PRO A 145 6.08 15.81 -2.43
C PRO A 145 7.51 15.84 -3.00
N LEU A 146 7.90 14.74 -3.63
CA LEU A 146 9.15 14.62 -4.39
C LEU A 146 8.86 13.93 -5.71
N GLY A 147 9.37 14.49 -6.80
CA GLY A 147 9.16 13.91 -8.14
C GLY A 147 10.40 14.06 -9.04
N GLY A 148 10.29 13.52 -10.24
CA GLY A 148 11.26 13.69 -11.30
C GLY A 148 12.72 13.38 -10.90
N ALA A 149 13.66 14.09 -11.51
CA ALA A 149 15.09 13.84 -11.38
C ALA A 149 15.62 13.98 -9.92
N ILE A 150 15.04 14.84 -9.10
CA ILE A 150 15.43 15.00 -7.68
C ILE A 150 15.05 13.74 -6.89
N TYR A 151 13.84 13.22 -7.11
CA TYR A 151 13.41 11.98 -6.45
C TYR A 151 14.28 10.78 -6.86
N GLU A 152 14.58 10.65 -8.15
CA GLU A 152 15.46 9.59 -8.67
C GLU A 152 16.88 9.70 -8.10
N ALA A 153 17.42 10.89 -8.02
CA ALA A 153 18.74 11.12 -7.42
C ALA A 153 18.76 10.75 -5.94
N TRP A 154 17.74 11.14 -5.18
CA TRP A 154 17.63 10.78 -3.76
C TRP A 154 17.43 9.27 -3.59
N ALA A 155 16.64 8.64 -4.45
CA ALA A 155 16.47 7.17 -4.48
C ALA A 155 17.82 6.46 -4.71
N SER A 156 18.65 6.94 -5.64
CA SER A 156 19.97 6.37 -5.92
C SER A 156 20.96 6.47 -4.76
N LEU A 157 20.73 7.42 -3.86
CA LEU A 157 21.50 7.61 -2.63
C LEU A 157 21.01 6.73 -1.47
N GLY A 158 19.86 6.06 -1.59
CA GLY A 158 19.26 5.23 -0.54
C GLY A 158 18.16 5.91 0.26
N TYR A 159 17.46 6.88 -0.35
CA TYR A 159 16.34 7.60 0.25
C TYR A 159 16.70 8.26 1.59
N GLU A 160 15.81 8.19 2.58
CA GLU A 160 15.97 8.75 3.91
C GLU A 160 17.14 8.16 4.72
N ARG A 161 17.69 7.02 4.29
CA ARG A 161 18.90 6.40 4.88
C ARG A 161 20.20 7.01 4.37
N SER A 162 20.11 7.85 3.34
CA SER A 162 21.26 8.58 2.82
C SER A 162 21.74 9.66 3.78
N ALA A 163 22.91 10.20 3.52
CA ALA A 163 23.45 11.33 4.28
C ALA A 163 22.57 12.60 4.19
N LEU A 164 21.63 12.68 3.25
CA LEU A 164 20.66 13.78 3.16
C LEU A 164 19.54 13.70 4.20
N GLY A 165 19.15 12.48 4.58
CA GLY A 165 18.00 12.24 5.45
C GLY A 165 16.66 12.51 4.75
N LEU A 166 15.63 12.87 5.53
CA LEU A 166 14.27 13.12 5.08
C LEU A 166 14.11 14.50 4.40
N PRO A 167 13.19 14.65 3.43
CA PRO A 167 12.88 15.95 2.83
C PRO A 167 12.24 16.88 3.86
N THR A 168 12.64 18.15 3.82
CA THR A 168 12.19 19.20 4.75
C THR A 168 11.41 20.32 4.08
N SER A 169 11.38 20.37 2.75
CA SER A 169 10.55 21.29 1.96
C SER A 169 9.89 20.55 0.80
N ALA A 170 8.91 21.16 0.17
CA ALA A 170 8.57 20.84 -1.22
C ALA A 170 9.65 21.36 -2.15
N GLU A 171 9.59 21.00 -3.44
CA GLU A 171 10.45 21.57 -4.46
C GLU A 171 10.26 23.09 -4.55
N ILE A 172 11.36 23.81 -4.58
CA ILE A 172 11.43 25.26 -4.76
C ILE A 172 11.85 25.49 -6.21
N HIS A 173 10.96 26.08 -7.00
CA HIS A 173 11.19 26.33 -8.42
C HIS A 173 11.75 27.74 -8.62
N GLU A 174 13.02 27.80 -8.94
CA GLU A 174 13.74 29.03 -9.34
C GLU A 174 13.93 29.06 -10.87
N PRO A 175 14.29 30.21 -11.48
CA PRO A 175 14.45 30.29 -12.94
C PRO A 175 15.43 29.26 -13.51
N GLU A 176 16.57 29.07 -12.87
CA GLU A 176 17.65 28.18 -13.35
C GLU A 176 17.69 26.86 -12.62
N TRP A 177 17.04 26.76 -11.44
CA TRP A 177 17.14 25.62 -10.53
C TRP A 177 15.78 25.10 -10.07
N ILE A 178 15.74 23.82 -9.75
CA ILE A 178 14.73 23.24 -8.84
C ILE A 178 15.50 22.75 -7.62
N VAL A 179 15.13 23.23 -6.45
CA VAL A 179 15.82 22.94 -5.19
C VAL A 179 14.91 22.14 -4.26
N GLN A 180 15.41 21.07 -3.72
CA GLN A 180 14.76 20.31 -2.66
C GLN A 180 15.65 20.31 -1.42
N ASN A 181 15.09 20.75 -0.29
CA ASN A 181 15.80 20.71 0.99
C ASN A 181 15.56 19.38 1.71
N PHE A 182 16.61 18.91 2.35
CA PHE A 182 16.62 17.72 3.20
C PHE A 182 17.14 18.06 4.59
N GLN A 183 17.16 17.11 5.53
CA GLN A 183 17.60 17.33 6.90
C GLN A 183 19.06 17.81 6.99
N HIS A 184 19.92 17.31 6.10
CA HIS A 184 21.37 17.51 6.15
C HIS A 184 21.96 18.08 4.84
N GLY A 185 21.11 18.63 3.97
CA GLY A 185 21.61 19.21 2.72
C GLY A 185 20.52 19.49 1.70
N THR A 186 20.93 19.64 0.44
CA THR A 186 20.01 19.91 -0.68
C THR A 186 20.35 19.06 -1.90
N LEU A 187 19.34 18.84 -2.74
CA LEU A 187 19.49 18.43 -4.13
C LEU A 187 18.99 19.58 -5.02
N ASN A 188 19.81 19.97 -5.97
CA ASN A 188 19.55 21.09 -6.86
C ASN A 188 19.61 20.59 -8.31
N PHE A 189 18.48 20.60 -9.01
CA PHE A 189 18.43 20.27 -10.43
C PHE A 189 18.69 21.53 -11.27
N ASP A 190 19.71 21.48 -12.09
CA ASP A 190 20.05 22.52 -13.05
C ASP A 190 19.19 22.36 -14.32
N ARG A 191 18.34 23.34 -14.61
CA ARG A 191 17.43 23.31 -15.76
C ARG A 191 18.14 23.42 -17.09
N GLN A 192 19.36 23.95 -17.14
CA GLN A 192 20.13 24.14 -18.35
C GLN A 192 20.95 22.88 -18.69
N THR A 193 21.65 22.33 -17.71
CA THR A 193 22.55 21.19 -17.90
C THR A 193 21.91 19.86 -17.61
N HIS A 194 20.72 19.85 -16.95
CA HIS A 194 20.00 18.69 -16.42
C HIS A 194 20.82 17.88 -15.38
N ASN A 195 21.87 18.47 -14.82
CA ASN A 195 22.62 17.84 -13.76
C ASN A 195 21.94 18.03 -12.40
N ILE A 196 22.20 17.09 -11.49
CA ILE A 196 21.86 17.24 -10.07
C ILE A 196 23.11 17.58 -9.28
N LEU A 197 23.05 18.66 -8.50
CA LEU A 197 24.07 18.99 -7.52
C LEU A 197 23.59 18.55 -6.14
N ARG A 198 24.37 17.71 -5.48
CA ARG A 198 24.17 17.34 -4.07
C ARG A 198 25.05 18.24 -3.21
N VAL A 199 24.45 18.96 -2.27
CA VAL A 199 25.16 19.81 -1.30
C VAL A 199 24.94 19.25 0.10
N ILE A 200 26.01 18.86 0.79
CA ILE A 200 26.03 18.43 2.19
C ILE A 200 27.21 19.10 2.87
N ASP A 201 26.99 19.73 4.02
CA ASP A 201 28.04 20.42 4.81
C ASP A 201 28.89 21.39 3.98
N GLY A 202 28.27 22.11 3.03
CA GLY A 202 28.92 23.02 2.12
C GLY A 202 29.74 22.38 0.99
N VAL A 203 29.79 21.04 0.94
CA VAL A 203 30.46 20.30 -0.15
C VAL A 203 29.48 20.03 -1.26
N THR A 204 29.78 20.50 -2.46
CA THR A 204 28.98 20.29 -3.65
C THR A 204 29.57 19.16 -4.50
N LEU A 205 28.75 18.19 -4.83
CA LEU A 205 29.10 17.10 -5.76
C LEU A 205 28.09 17.05 -6.90
N VAL A 206 28.59 16.97 -8.13
CA VAL A 206 27.76 16.74 -9.31
C VAL A 206 27.39 15.26 -9.35
N MET A 207 26.11 14.96 -9.34
CA MET A 207 25.64 13.60 -9.52
C MET A 207 25.48 13.32 -11.02
N PRO A 208 25.95 12.16 -11.51
CA PRO A 208 25.72 11.83 -12.90
C PRO A 208 24.21 11.72 -13.15
N PRO A 209 23.72 12.13 -14.35
CA PRO A 209 22.34 11.94 -14.72
C PRO A 209 22.01 10.45 -14.63
N ASN A 210 20.87 10.12 -14.03
CA ASN A 210 20.41 8.74 -13.96
C ASN A 210 20.19 8.24 -15.40
N ARG A 211 20.98 7.26 -15.84
CA ARG A 211 20.93 6.73 -17.22
C ARG A 211 19.83 5.70 -17.43
N ASN A 212 18.88 5.61 -16.51
CA ASN A 212 17.71 4.77 -16.69
C ASN A 212 16.51 5.68 -17.06
N PRO A 213 16.20 5.86 -18.35
CA PRO A 213 14.96 6.51 -18.73
C PRO A 213 13.84 5.52 -18.42
N MET A 214 13.20 5.64 -17.29
CA MET A 214 11.85 5.13 -17.15
C MET A 214 10.96 6.04 -18.01
N VAL A 215 10.81 5.56 -19.23
CA VAL A 215 9.71 5.71 -20.17
C VAL A 215 8.93 7.03 -20.13
N SER A 216 9.13 7.79 -21.19
CA SER A 216 8.18 8.79 -21.74
C SER A 216 6.74 8.29 -21.81
#